data_f953d4f31520fa34e5d95f97d97316e0
#
_entry.id   f953d4f31520fa34e5d95f97d97316e0
#
_cell.length_a   1.000
_cell.length_b   1.000
_cell.length_c   1.000
_cell.angle_alpha   90.00
_cell.angle_beta   90.00
_cell.angle_gamma   90.00
#
_symmetry.space_group_name_H-M   'P 1'
#
loop_
_entity.id
_entity.type
_entity.pdbx_description
1 polymer ?
#
loop_
_entity_poly.entity_id
_entity_poly.type
_entity_poly.pdbx_seq_one_letter_code
_entity_poly.pdbx_strand_id
1 'polypeptide(L)'
;MDTTQRELIMQRWNVIQHELLPELRAEGPLTPKLEKVVHILEWVRIEEFTGSSWCGVGRPPIERAWLANAFVAKAVLGLNTTVGLIDRLTIDRSLRRICGFPVCKKLPSETTFSRAFDEFAQAGLGQRVHEALVKAHLGDALIGHISRDGTAIEARERPSRSEAVVAEEVPAPQPSVLPKEESPSEASAPGPETPPLAKRRGRPRRGEARPPAKASPIQRQRGQTLAQMLDEIPTACDRGTKCNAQGYKVSWNGYKLHLDTADCGVPIAALLSSASMHDSRAAIPLSLISAERVTNLYDLMDAAYCSTELRDHSRSLGHVPLIDHNPRRGEKIDFAPAEAIRYNERTVAERSNARLKDEFGGNAIMVKGSAKVMAHLMFGILALTADQLMRLRE
;
A
#
# COMPACT_ATOMS: atom_id res chain seq x y z
N MET A 1 -27.10 -12.07 -0.24
CA MET A 1 -26.66 -12.93 -1.37
C MET A 1 -27.87 -13.37 -2.13
N ASP A 2 -27.98 -13.00 -3.40
CA ASP A 2 -29.09 -13.41 -4.24
C ASP A 2 -29.09 -14.94 -4.31
N THR A 3 -30.25 -15.58 -4.09
CA THR A 3 -30.45 -17.05 -4.09
C THR A 3 -29.83 -17.65 -5.36
N THR A 4 -29.95 -16.97 -6.50
CA THR A 4 -29.40 -17.34 -7.79
C THR A 4 -27.88 -17.43 -7.80
N GLN A 5 -27.19 -16.56 -7.10
CA GLN A 5 -25.72 -16.55 -7.04
C GLN A 5 -25.19 -17.66 -6.16
N ARG A 6 -25.89 -17.96 -5.06
CA ARG A 6 -25.59 -19.10 -4.18
C ARG A 6 -25.78 -20.42 -4.92
N GLU A 7 -26.82 -20.52 -5.73
CA GLU A 7 -27.09 -21.70 -6.56
C GLU A 7 -26.03 -21.89 -7.65
N LEU A 8 -25.58 -20.81 -8.30
CA LEU A 8 -24.51 -20.86 -9.30
C LEU A 8 -23.18 -21.32 -8.70
N ILE A 9 -22.83 -20.83 -7.51
CA ILE A 9 -21.61 -21.27 -6.80
C ILE A 9 -21.70 -22.73 -6.38
N MET A 10 -22.87 -23.16 -5.88
CA MET A 10 -23.11 -24.55 -5.52
C MET A 10 -23.17 -25.46 -6.75
N GLN A 11 -23.73 -25.01 -7.88
CA GLN A 11 -23.69 -25.73 -9.15
C GLN A 11 -22.25 -25.88 -9.65
N ARG A 12 -21.45 -24.80 -9.66
CA ARG A 12 -20.03 -24.86 -10.06
C ARG A 12 -19.22 -25.76 -9.13
N TRP A 13 -19.47 -25.68 -7.83
CA TRP A 13 -18.87 -26.61 -6.86
C TRP A 13 -19.29 -28.06 -7.11
N ASN A 14 -20.57 -28.31 -7.37
CA ASN A 14 -21.08 -29.62 -7.73
C ASN A 14 -20.48 -30.16 -9.04
N VAL A 15 -20.30 -29.30 -10.05
CA VAL A 15 -19.60 -29.64 -11.31
C VAL A 15 -18.15 -30.02 -11.00
N ILE A 16 -17.43 -29.20 -10.21
CA ILE A 16 -16.07 -29.51 -9.77
C ILE A 16 -16.03 -30.83 -9.01
N GLN A 17 -16.99 -31.11 -8.15
CA GLN A 17 -17.05 -32.37 -7.37
C GLN A 17 -17.50 -33.59 -8.19
N HIS A 18 -18.44 -33.44 -9.13
CA HIS A 18 -19.09 -34.56 -9.80
C HIS A 18 -18.51 -34.92 -11.17
N GLU A 19 -18.01 -33.93 -11.92
CA GLU A 19 -17.55 -34.16 -13.29
C GLU A 19 -16.03 -34.43 -13.38
N LEU A 20 -15.24 -33.95 -12.43
CA LEU A 20 -13.79 -34.04 -12.54
C LEU A 20 -13.16 -35.31 -12.03
N LEU A 21 -13.71 -36.01 -11.02
CA LEU A 21 -13.20 -37.32 -10.58
C LEU A 21 -14.12 -37.99 -9.54
N PRO A 22 -14.37 -39.35 -9.63
CA PRO A 22 -15.09 -40.10 -8.61
C PRO A 22 -14.48 -40.05 -7.20
N GLU A 23 -13.18 -39.80 -7.11
CA GLU A 23 -12.43 -39.68 -5.85
C GLU A 23 -12.79 -38.42 -5.05
N LEU A 24 -13.44 -37.42 -5.68
CA LEU A 24 -13.94 -36.20 -5.02
C LEU A 24 -15.13 -36.47 -4.10
N ARG A 25 -15.89 -37.54 -4.37
CA ARG A 25 -17.03 -37.93 -3.52
C ARG A 25 -16.61 -38.40 -2.11
N ALA A 26 -15.33 -38.70 -1.91
CA ALA A 26 -14.79 -39.14 -0.63
C ALA A 26 -14.33 -37.93 0.26
N GLU A 27 -14.29 -36.71 -0.24
CA GLU A 27 -13.96 -35.52 0.56
C GLU A 27 -15.25 -34.96 1.17
N GLY A 28 -15.26 -34.78 2.48
CA GLY A 28 -16.42 -34.23 3.22
C GLY A 28 -16.76 -32.80 2.81
N PRO A 29 -17.81 -32.23 3.42
CA PRO A 29 -18.20 -30.84 3.12
C PRO A 29 -17.05 -29.86 3.38
N LEU A 30 -17.02 -28.78 2.62
CA LEU A 30 -16.02 -27.73 2.82
C LEU A 30 -16.16 -27.11 4.22
N THR A 31 -15.03 -26.76 4.81
CA THR A 31 -15.06 -25.96 6.02
C THR A 31 -15.48 -24.53 5.68
N PRO A 32 -16.10 -23.77 6.61
CA PRO A 32 -16.50 -22.38 6.35
C PRO A 32 -15.38 -21.48 5.85
N LYS A 33 -14.12 -21.78 6.26
CA LYS A 33 -12.94 -21.05 5.75
C LYS A 33 -12.64 -21.39 4.28
N LEU A 34 -12.80 -22.63 3.87
CA LEU A 34 -12.58 -23.00 2.47
C LEU A 34 -13.73 -22.52 1.58
N GLU A 35 -14.97 -22.53 2.08
CA GLU A 35 -16.11 -21.89 1.40
C GLU A 35 -15.83 -20.40 1.16
N LYS A 36 -15.34 -19.71 2.20
CA LYS A 36 -14.93 -18.30 2.06
C LYS A 36 -13.85 -18.10 0.99
N VAL A 37 -12.88 -19.01 0.89
CA VAL A 37 -11.86 -18.96 -0.18
C VAL A 37 -12.50 -19.09 -1.56
N VAL A 38 -13.41 -20.05 -1.75
CA VAL A 38 -14.12 -20.24 -3.02
C VAL A 38 -14.90 -19.00 -3.41
N HIS A 39 -15.69 -18.45 -2.49
CA HIS A 39 -16.47 -17.24 -2.72
C HIS A 39 -15.60 -16.04 -3.10
N ILE A 40 -14.49 -15.83 -2.37
CA ILE A 40 -13.57 -14.71 -2.66
C ILE A 40 -12.90 -14.89 -4.02
N LEU A 41 -12.45 -16.10 -4.38
CA LEU A 41 -11.84 -16.36 -5.69
C LEU A 41 -12.84 -16.14 -6.82
N GLU A 42 -14.10 -16.52 -6.65
CA GLU A 42 -15.16 -16.31 -7.63
C GLU A 42 -15.44 -14.81 -7.88
N TRP A 43 -15.33 -13.99 -6.83
CA TRP A 43 -15.49 -12.54 -6.97
C TRP A 43 -14.27 -11.87 -7.56
N VAL A 44 -13.08 -12.27 -7.13
CA VAL A 44 -11.80 -11.63 -7.51
C VAL A 44 -11.41 -11.99 -8.94
N ARG A 45 -11.65 -13.25 -9.37
CA ARG A 45 -11.33 -13.78 -10.72
C ARG A 45 -9.93 -13.42 -11.20
N ILE A 46 -8.95 -13.56 -10.28
CA ILE A 46 -7.56 -13.12 -10.52
C ILE A 46 -6.91 -13.84 -11.71
N GLU A 47 -7.41 -15.04 -12.04
CA GLU A 47 -6.96 -15.83 -13.17
C GLU A 47 -7.12 -15.12 -14.52
N GLU A 48 -8.11 -14.25 -14.66
CA GLU A 48 -8.34 -13.48 -15.88
C GLU A 48 -7.24 -12.45 -16.18
N PHE A 49 -6.47 -12.09 -15.15
CA PHE A 49 -5.40 -11.10 -15.22
C PHE A 49 -4.01 -11.74 -15.33
N THR A 50 -3.93 -13.08 -15.23
CA THR A 50 -2.69 -13.82 -15.34
C THR A 50 -2.53 -14.37 -16.75
N GLY A 51 -1.81 -13.63 -17.61
CA GLY A 51 -1.50 -14.09 -18.96
C GLY A 51 -0.49 -15.25 -18.97
N SER A 52 -0.58 -16.14 -19.95
CA SER A 52 0.48 -17.10 -20.23
C SER A 52 1.58 -16.40 -21.04
N SER A 53 2.78 -16.33 -20.49
CA SER A 53 3.96 -15.79 -21.21
C SER A 53 4.74 -16.85 -21.98
N TRP A 54 4.22 -18.06 -22.11
CA TRP A 54 4.94 -19.15 -22.77
C TRP A 54 4.89 -19.02 -24.29
N CYS A 55 6.08 -18.95 -24.91
CA CYS A 55 6.25 -18.83 -26.36
C CYS A 55 6.31 -20.18 -27.09
N GLY A 56 6.02 -21.30 -26.42
CA GLY A 56 6.04 -22.64 -27.02
C GLY A 56 7.42 -23.33 -27.04
N VAL A 57 8.48 -22.66 -26.60
CA VAL A 57 9.84 -23.20 -26.54
C VAL A 57 10.20 -23.59 -25.10
N GLY A 58 10.71 -24.81 -24.91
CA GLY A 58 11.13 -25.33 -23.60
C GLY A 58 9.99 -25.91 -22.76
N ARG A 59 10.27 -26.17 -21.47
CA ARG A 59 9.27 -26.71 -20.54
C ARG A 59 8.20 -25.65 -20.24
N PRO A 60 6.91 -25.96 -20.38
CA PRO A 60 5.85 -25.03 -20.00
C PRO A 60 6.01 -24.56 -18.54
N PRO A 61 5.87 -23.25 -18.27
CA PRO A 61 5.86 -22.76 -16.89
C PRO A 61 4.64 -23.32 -16.14
N ILE A 62 4.72 -23.32 -14.83
CA ILE A 62 3.56 -23.60 -13.99
C ILE A 62 2.52 -22.51 -14.25
N GLU A 63 1.25 -22.92 -14.37
CA GLU A 63 0.13 -22.01 -14.61
C GLU A 63 0.10 -20.90 -13.56
N ARG A 64 0.16 -19.64 -14.01
CA ARG A 64 0.24 -18.47 -13.14
C ARG A 64 -1.07 -18.26 -12.37
N ALA A 65 -2.19 -18.62 -12.97
CA ALA A 65 -3.50 -18.58 -12.34
C ALA A 65 -3.54 -19.38 -11.03
N TRP A 66 -3.00 -20.61 -11.02
CA TRP A 66 -2.97 -21.43 -9.82
C TRP A 66 -2.18 -20.79 -8.67
N LEU A 67 -1.04 -20.18 -9.01
CA LEU A 67 -0.18 -19.51 -8.04
C LEU A 67 -0.85 -18.22 -7.52
N ALA A 68 -1.52 -17.46 -8.37
CA ALA A 68 -2.26 -16.27 -7.98
C ALA A 68 -3.44 -16.61 -7.06
N ASN A 69 -4.26 -17.64 -7.41
CA ASN A 69 -5.32 -18.15 -6.56
C ASN A 69 -4.79 -18.60 -5.19
N ALA A 70 -3.64 -19.26 -5.16
CA ALA A 70 -3.01 -19.70 -3.92
C ALA A 70 -2.57 -18.50 -3.04
N PHE A 71 -2.11 -17.37 -3.60
CA PHE A 71 -1.78 -16.17 -2.82
C PHE A 71 -3.03 -15.45 -2.30
N VAL A 72 -4.13 -15.42 -3.04
CA VAL A 72 -5.43 -14.96 -2.52
C VAL A 72 -5.87 -15.87 -1.36
N ALA A 73 -5.85 -17.19 -1.56
CA ALA A 73 -6.19 -18.15 -0.51
C ALA A 73 -5.29 -18.02 0.73
N LYS A 74 -3.99 -17.74 0.53
CA LYS A 74 -3.03 -17.43 1.62
C LYS A 74 -3.52 -16.27 2.49
N ALA A 75 -3.99 -15.18 1.88
CA ALA A 75 -4.50 -14.02 2.60
C ALA A 75 -5.79 -14.36 3.37
N VAL A 76 -6.75 -15.04 2.72
CA VAL A 76 -8.04 -15.46 3.34
C VAL A 76 -7.84 -16.40 4.53
N LEU A 77 -6.87 -17.32 4.42
CA LEU A 77 -6.55 -18.28 5.47
C LEU A 77 -5.64 -17.71 6.58
N GLY A 78 -5.17 -16.48 6.44
CA GLY A 78 -4.25 -15.82 7.40
C GLY A 78 -2.89 -16.51 7.49
N LEU A 79 -2.39 -17.10 6.39
CA LEU A 79 -1.11 -17.81 6.38
C LEU A 79 0.04 -16.80 6.21
N ASN A 80 0.95 -16.74 7.17
CA ASN A 80 2.00 -15.73 7.20
C ASN A 80 3.10 -15.94 6.14
N THR A 81 3.45 -17.21 5.85
CA THR A 81 4.60 -17.56 5.00
C THR A 81 4.18 -18.34 3.75
N THR A 82 5.01 -18.27 2.71
CA THR A 82 4.84 -19.12 1.51
C THR A 82 5.08 -20.59 1.82
N VAL A 83 5.99 -20.89 2.73
CA VAL A 83 6.21 -22.27 3.22
C VAL A 83 4.94 -22.81 3.85
N GLY A 84 4.31 -22.05 4.78
CA GLY A 84 3.05 -22.46 5.40
C GLY A 84 1.90 -22.63 4.39
N LEU A 85 1.89 -21.82 3.30
CA LEU A 85 0.95 -22.04 2.20
C LEU A 85 1.22 -23.36 1.48
N ILE A 86 2.47 -23.69 1.16
CA ILE A 86 2.85 -24.94 0.47
C ILE A 86 2.53 -26.15 1.36
N ASP A 87 2.83 -26.07 2.65
CA ASP A 87 2.49 -27.12 3.62
C ASP A 87 0.97 -27.35 3.67
N ARG A 88 0.20 -26.25 3.72
CA ARG A 88 -1.26 -26.34 3.69
C ARG A 88 -1.77 -26.94 2.40
N LEU A 89 -1.28 -26.53 1.23
CA LEU A 89 -1.63 -27.10 -0.07
C LEU A 89 -1.22 -28.58 -0.20
N THR A 90 -0.18 -29.01 0.53
CA THR A 90 0.28 -30.41 0.52
C THR A 90 -0.69 -31.33 1.25
N ILE A 91 -1.22 -30.85 2.38
CA ILE A 91 -2.10 -31.64 3.26
C ILE A 91 -3.55 -31.54 2.80
N ASP A 92 -4.01 -30.34 2.42
CA ASP A 92 -5.41 -30.03 2.11
C ASP A 92 -5.66 -30.18 0.60
N ARG A 93 -6.22 -31.34 0.22
CA ARG A 93 -6.55 -31.65 -1.17
C ARG A 93 -7.63 -30.73 -1.73
N SER A 94 -8.61 -30.35 -0.91
CA SER A 94 -9.70 -29.45 -1.32
C SER A 94 -9.17 -28.07 -1.63
N LEU A 95 -8.35 -27.48 -0.76
CA LEU A 95 -7.69 -26.20 -1.01
C LEU A 95 -6.82 -26.24 -2.29
N ARG A 96 -6.10 -27.34 -2.46
CA ARG A 96 -5.25 -27.54 -3.64
C ARG A 96 -6.06 -27.49 -4.94
N ARG A 97 -7.22 -28.12 -4.97
CA ARG A 97 -8.15 -28.10 -6.13
C ARG A 97 -8.78 -26.72 -6.32
N ILE A 98 -9.24 -26.10 -5.24
CA ILE A 98 -9.80 -24.73 -5.28
C ILE A 98 -8.82 -23.77 -5.94
N CYS A 99 -7.51 -23.90 -5.66
CA CYS A 99 -6.48 -23.09 -6.30
C CYS A 99 -6.15 -23.50 -7.75
N GLY A 100 -6.65 -24.65 -8.23
CA GLY A 100 -6.44 -25.16 -9.59
C GLY A 100 -5.29 -26.16 -9.74
N PHE A 101 -4.56 -26.50 -8.67
CA PHE A 101 -3.45 -27.46 -8.76
C PHE A 101 -3.94 -28.91 -8.93
N PRO A 102 -3.37 -29.67 -9.88
CA PRO A 102 -3.64 -31.10 -10.03
C PRO A 102 -3.26 -31.89 -8.77
N VAL A 103 -4.18 -32.66 -8.22
CA VAL A 103 -3.94 -33.43 -6.98
C VAL A 103 -2.89 -34.53 -7.16
N CYS A 104 -2.84 -35.15 -8.35
CA CYS A 104 -1.92 -36.24 -8.67
C CYS A 104 -0.48 -35.77 -8.97
N LYS A 105 -0.23 -34.45 -9.19
CA LYS A 105 1.10 -33.93 -9.50
C LYS A 105 1.76 -33.34 -8.26
N LYS A 106 3.08 -33.40 -8.18
CA LYS A 106 3.86 -32.71 -7.15
C LYS A 106 3.63 -31.20 -7.22
N LEU A 107 3.44 -30.56 -6.06
CA LEU A 107 3.38 -29.10 -5.99
C LEU A 107 4.68 -28.44 -6.47
N PRO A 108 4.60 -27.20 -7.00
CA PRO A 108 5.79 -26.42 -7.33
C PRO A 108 6.68 -26.18 -6.09
N SER A 109 7.97 -25.99 -6.33
CA SER A 109 8.91 -25.65 -5.27
C SER A 109 8.67 -24.24 -4.72
N GLU A 110 9.14 -23.96 -3.51
CA GLU A 110 9.09 -22.64 -2.89
C GLU A 110 9.69 -21.55 -3.80
N THR A 111 10.79 -21.87 -4.50
CA THR A 111 11.41 -20.95 -5.47
C THR A 111 10.48 -20.58 -6.62
N THR A 112 9.61 -21.51 -7.06
CA THR A 112 8.61 -21.22 -8.11
C THR A 112 7.54 -20.25 -7.59
N PHE A 113 7.03 -20.48 -6.37
CA PHE A 113 6.11 -19.54 -5.72
C PHE A 113 6.75 -18.16 -5.53
N SER A 114 7.99 -18.11 -5.06
CA SER A 114 8.73 -16.87 -4.82
C SER A 114 8.93 -16.07 -6.10
N ARG A 115 9.33 -16.73 -7.20
CA ARG A 115 9.51 -16.08 -8.51
C ARG A 115 8.18 -15.56 -9.07
N ALA A 116 7.11 -16.36 -8.98
CA ALA A 116 5.79 -15.91 -9.41
C ALA A 116 5.28 -14.73 -8.58
N PHE A 117 5.51 -14.75 -7.26
CA PHE A 117 5.15 -13.62 -6.40
C PHE A 117 5.90 -12.34 -6.78
N ASP A 118 7.19 -12.46 -7.13
CA ASP A 118 8.00 -11.34 -7.59
C ASP A 118 7.48 -10.77 -8.93
N GLU A 119 7.17 -11.67 -9.88
CA GLU A 119 6.52 -11.33 -11.15
C GLU A 119 5.18 -10.59 -10.93
N PHE A 120 4.33 -11.09 -10.05
CA PHE A 120 3.05 -10.46 -9.70
C PHE A 120 3.24 -9.08 -9.04
N ALA A 121 4.26 -8.95 -8.20
CA ALA A 121 4.60 -7.69 -7.56
C ALA A 121 5.06 -6.63 -8.57
N GLN A 122 5.93 -7.01 -9.50
CA GLN A 122 6.44 -6.11 -10.54
C GLN A 122 5.37 -5.73 -11.56
N ALA A 123 4.49 -6.68 -11.92
CA ALA A 123 3.38 -6.45 -12.83
C ALA A 123 2.20 -5.68 -12.19
N GLY A 124 2.23 -5.40 -10.89
CA GLY A 124 1.12 -4.77 -10.18
C GLY A 124 -0.20 -5.56 -10.28
N LEU A 125 -0.11 -6.90 -10.29
CA LEU A 125 -1.28 -7.77 -10.51
C LEU A 125 -2.42 -7.43 -9.54
N GLY A 126 -2.11 -7.33 -8.26
CA GLY A 126 -3.12 -7.04 -7.23
C GLY A 126 -3.82 -5.70 -7.44
N GLN A 127 -3.09 -4.66 -7.84
CA GLN A 127 -3.65 -3.34 -8.12
C GLN A 127 -4.60 -3.35 -9.32
N ARG A 128 -4.22 -4.02 -10.42
CA ARG A 128 -5.04 -4.12 -11.64
C ARG A 128 -6.34 -4.88 -11.39
N VAL A 129 -6.26 -6.01 -10.68
CA VAL A 129 -7.43 -6.81 -10.30
C VAL A 129 -8.35 -6.01 -9.38
N HIS A 130 -7.77 -5.33 -8.38
CA HIS A 130 -8.54 -4.51 -7.45
C HIS A 130 -9.26 -3.36 -8.15
N GLU A 131 -8.59 -2.68 -9.06
CA GLU A 131 -9.21 -1.61 -9.87
C GLU A 131 -10.39 -2.12 -10.68
N ALA A 132 -10.22 -3.25 -11.38
CA ALA A 132 -11.29 -3.86 -12.16
C ALA A 132 -12.47 -4.28 -11.27
N LEU A 133 -12.20 -4.89 -10.10
CA LEU A 133 -13.22 -5.30 -9.15
C LEU A 133 -14.02 -4.10 -8.61
N VAL A 134 -13.34 -3.03 -8.22
CA VAL A 134 -14.00 -1.80 -7.73
C VAL A 134 -14.83 -1.15 -8.84
N LYS A 135 -14.28 -0.97 -10.03
CA LYS A 135 -14.99 -0.39 -11.17
C LYS A 135 -16.23 -1.20 -11.57
N ALA A 136 -16.12 -2.52 -11.59
CA ALA A 136 -17.22 -3.40 -11.96
C ALA A 136 -18.42 -3.35 -10.98
N HIS A 137 -18.16 -3.06 -9.70
CA HIS A 137 -19.21 -3.13 -8.68
C HIS A 137 -19.63 -1.78 -8.12
N LEU A 138 -18.76 -0.77 -8.17
CA LEU A 138 -19.00 0.55 -7.60
C LEU A 138 -18.78 1.70 -8.60
N GLY A 139 -18.31 1.44 -9.82
CA GLY A 139 -17.99 2.48 -10.80
C GLY A 139 -19.17 3.38 -11.16
N ASP A 140 -20.36 2.79 -11.26
CA ASP A 140 -21.61 3.51 -11.58
C ASP A 140 -22.36 4.01 -10.32
N ALA A 141 -21.88 3.67 -9.12
CA ALA A 141 -22.50 4.06 -7.87
C ALA A 141 -22.00 5.42 -7.38
N LEU A 142 -22.91 6.28 -6.92
CA LEU A 142 -22.53 7.49 -6.21
C LEU A 142 -22.18 7.14 -4.76
N ILE A 143 -20.92 7.26 -4.40
CA ILE A 143 -20.43 7.02 -3.04
C ILE A 143 -20.69 8.26 -2.18
N GLY A 144 -21.30 8.09 -1.02
CA GLY A 144 -21.60 9.21 -0.12
C GLY A 144 -20.33 9.87 0.40
N HIS A 145 -19.34 9.08 0.84
CA HIS A 145 -18.03 9.61 1.23
C HIS A 145 -16.90 8.58 1.04
N ILE A 146 -15.71 9.10 0.85
CA ILE A 146 -14.45 8.35 0.98
C ILE A 146 -13.75 8.78 2.25
N SER A 147 -13.41 7.80 3.10
CA SER A 147 -12.59 7.98 4.29
C SER A 147 -11.16 7.62 4.00
N ARG A 148 -10.23 8.56 4.20
CA ARG A 148 -8.79 8.37 3.96
C ARG A 148 -8.06 8.22 5.28
N ASP A 149 -7.27 7.15 5.41
CA ASP A 149 -6.47 6.89 6.60
C ASP A 149 -5.14 6.21 6.25
N GLY A 150 -4.14 6.45 7.10
CA GLY A 150 -2.80 5.86 6.99
C GLY A 150 -2.52 4.89 8.15
N THR A 151 -2.18 3.65 7.85
CA THR A 151 -1.87 2.66 8.88
C THR A 151 -0.42 2.19 8.83
N ALA A 152 0.19 1.98 10.02
CA ALA A 152 1.55 1.46 10.15
C ALA A 152 1.62 0.00 9.66
N ILE A 153 2.63 -0.31 8.87
CA ILE A 153 2.96 -1.65 8.37
C ILE A 153 4.38 -1.97 8.83
N GLU A 154 4.48 -2.88 9.78
CA GLU A 154 5.78 -3.35 10.27
C GLU A 154 6.43 -4.27 9.24
N ALA A 155 7.70 -4.03 8.92
CA ALA A 155 8.46 -4.82 7.96
C ALA A 155 9.55 -5.66 8.65
N ARG A 156 9.83 -6.81 8.06
CA ARG A 156 10.93 -7.68 8.49
C ARG A 156 12.32 -7.12 8.14
N GLU A 157 12.39 -6.16 7.24
CA GLU A 157 13.64 -5.54 6.81
C GLU A 157 14.08 -4.40 7.74
N ARG A 158 15.39 -4.13 7.73
CA ARG A 158 15.94 -3.00 8.48
C ARG A 158 15.75 -1.73 7.68
N PRO A 159 15.52 -0.58 8.34
CA PRO A 159 15.53 0.72 7.67
C PRO A 159 16.83 0.92 6.90
N SER A 160 16.72 1.43 5.67
CA SER A 160 17.91 1.90 4.97
C SER A 160 18.51 3.05 5.78
N ARG A 161 19.80 2.94 6.13
CA ARG A 161 20.52 4.13 6.60
C ARG A 161 20.44 5.12 5.43
N SER A 162 19.86 6.31 5.63
CA SER A 162 20.11 7.42 4.72
C SER A 162 21.64 7.52 4.65
N GLU A 163 22.21 7.37 3.48
CA GLU A 163 23.58 7.77 3.25
C GLU A 163 23.62 9.25 3.66
N ALA A 164 24.09 9.51 4.88
CA ALA A 164 24.61 10.81 5.21
C ALA A 164 25.64 11.06 4.10
N VAL A 165 25.43 12.09 3.31
CA VAL A 165 26.43 12.58 2.36
C VAL A 165 27.74 12.51 3.11
N VAL A 166 28.58 11.52 2.78
CA VAL A 166 29.93 11.40 3.29
C VAL A 166 30.62 12.63 2.72
N ALA A 167 30.72 13.67 3.53
CA ALA A 167 31.65 14.72 3.27
C ALA A 167 33.00 13.98 3.23
N GLU A 168 33.64 13.97 2.06
CA GLU A 168 34.99 13.47 1.90
C GLU A 168 35.81 13.99 3.10
N GLU A 169 36.24 13.07 3.94
CA GLU A 169 37.24 13.35 4.96
C GLU A 169 38.51 13.72 4.21
N VAL A 170 38.77 15.02 4.13
CA VAL A 170 40.08 15.54 3.77
C VAL A 170 41.05 14.98 4.86
N PRO A 171 42.07 14.20 4.47
CA PRO A 171 43.01 13.65 5.45
C PRO A 171 43.67 14.79 6.19
N ALA A 172 43.67 14.67 7.52
CA ALA A 172 44.32 15.63 8.39
C ALA A 172 45.82 15.80 8.04
N PRO A 173 46.33 17.02 7.91
CA PRO A 173 47.75 17.23 7.65
C PRO A 173 48.58 16.78 8.85
N GLN A 174 49.56 15.91 8.60
CA GLN A 174 50.58 15.52 9.56
C GLN A 174 51.45 16.73 9.94
N PRO A 175 51.90 16.86 11.20
CA PRO A 175 52.77 17.93 11.61
C PRO A 175 54.21 17.70 11.09
N SER A 176 54.65 18.48 10.14
CA SER A 176 56.04 18.54 9.74
C SER A 176 56.74 19.73 10.42
N VAL A 177 57.85 19.42 10.97
CA VAL A 177 58.85 20.24 11.67
C VAL A 177 59.32 21.43 10.79
N LEU A 178 59.41 22.60 11.46
CA LEU A 178 60.02 23.84 10.94
C LEU A 178 61.51 23.68 10.64
N PRO A 179 62.05 24.43 9.67
CA PRO A 179 62.93 25.55 10.03
C PRO A 179 62.64 26.86 9.28
N LYS A 180 63.19 27.93 9.86
CA LYS A 180 63.01 29.35 9.62
C LYS A 180 63.67 29.92 8.33
N GLU A 181 63.19 31.18 8.04
CA GLU A 181 63.81 32.29 7.29
C GLU A 181 63.76 32.20 5.76
N GLU A 182 63.36 33.18 4.99
CA GLU A 182 63.50 34.63 4.88
C GLU A 182 62.54 35.19 3.81
N SER A 183 62.04 36.44 3.93
CA SER A 183 61.34 37.24 2.92
C SER A 183 62.36 37.89 1.95
N PRO A 184 62.01 38.62 0.82
CA PRO A 184 60.69 39.16 0.39
C PRO A 184 60.41 39.13 -1.12
N SER A 185 59.25 39.70 -1.50
CA SER A 185 58.88 40.45 -2.69
C SER A 185 57.91 39.86 -3.72
N GLU A 186 56.76 40.53 -3.77
CA GLU A 186 55.90 40.93 -4.89
C GLU A 186 55.76 40.09 -6.18
N ALA A 187 54.56 39.62 -6.42
CA ALA A 187 53.83 39.81 -7.69
C ALA A 187 52.37 39.24 -7.62
N SER A 188 51.43 40.11 -7.96
CA SER A 188 49.99 39.85 -8.06
C SER A 188 49.63 38.77 -9.07
N ALA A 189 48.78 37.81 -8.63
CA ALA A 189 47.98 36.96 -9.53
C ALA A 189 46.59 36.73 -8.92
N PRO A 190 45.53 36.55 -9.73
CA PRO A 190 44.12 36.60 -9.27
C PRO A 190 43.79 35.48 -8.29
N GLY A 191 43.05 35.80 -7.23
CA GLY A 191 42.71 34.92 -6.15
C GLY A 191 41.81 33.76 -6.58
N PRO A 192 41.96 32.57 -5.92
CA PRO A 192 41.08 31.46 -6.17
C PRO A 192 39.66 31.76 -5.69
N GLU A 193 38.69 31.44 -6.54
CA GLU A 193 37.26 31.49 -6.21
C GLU A 193 37.01 30.64 -4.95
N THR A 194 36.51 31.29 -3.92
CA THR A 194 36.12 30.63 -2.67
C THR A 194 34.99 29.65 -2.96
N PRO A 195 35.12 28.37 -2.56
CA PRO A 195 34.03 27.43 -2.68
C PRO A 195 32.82 27.90 -1.85
N PRO A 196 31.57 27.64 -2.32
CA PRO A 196 30.38 28.16 -1.66
C PRO A 196 30.30 27.61 -0.23
N LEU A 197 30.31 28.51 0.74
CA LEU A 197 30.19 28.21 2.17
C LEU A 197 28.97 27.28 2.42
N ALA A 198 29.22 26.12 3.02
CA ALA A 198 28.20 25.18 3.47
C ALA A 198 27.15 25.93 4.29
N LYS A 199 25.88 25.82 3.87
CA LYS A 199 24.74 26.50 4.50
C LYS A 199 24.65 26.14 5.97
N ARG A 200 24.95 27.08 6.88
CA ARG A 200 24.79 26.91 8.33
C ARG A 200 23.32 26.58 8.64
N ARG A 201 23.09 25.48 9.34
CA ARG A 201 21.78 25.17 9.94
C ARG A 201 21.60 26.09 11.17
N GLY A 202 20.67 27.02 11.09
CA GLY A 202 20.37 27.92 12.20
C GLY A 202 19.43 29.06 11.77
N ARG A 203 18.97 29.83 12.77
CA ARG A 203 18.15 31.01 12.53
C ARG A 203 19.03 32.09 11.81
N PRO A 204 18.54 32.73 10.72
CA PRO A 204 19.25 33.80 10.06
C PRO A 204 19.62 34.90 11.06
N ARG A 205 20.76 35.56 10.85
CA ARG A 205 21.15 36.70 11.66
C ARG A 205 20.17 37.87 11.49
N ARG A 206 20.08 38.74 12.49
CA ARG A 206 19.21 39.92 12.45
C ARG A 206 19.64 40.84 11.27
N GLY A 207 18.74 41.00 10.29
CA GLY A 207 19.03 41.78 9.06
C GLY A 207 19.33 40.89 7.82
N GLU A 208 19.50 39.61 7.95
CA GLU A 208 19.70 38.70 6.82
C GLU A 208 18.34 38.28 6.22
N ALA A 209 18.16 38.52 4.92
CA ALA A 209 16.93 38.15 4.23
C ALA A 209 16.79 36.63 4.22
N ARG A 210 15.62 36.14 4.61
CA ARG A 210 15.32 34.70 4.51
C ARG A 210 15.26 34.31 3.04
N PRO A 211 15.96 33.23 2.63
CA PRO A 211 15.76 32.70 1.31
C PRO A 211 14.26 32.31 1.14
N PRO A 212 13.67 32.49 -0.05
CA PRO A 212 12.28 32.14 -0.30
C PRO A 212 12.03 30.70 0.13
N ALA A 213 10.92 30.49 0.85
CA ALA A 213 10.55 29.15 1.30
C ALA A 213 10.34 28.24 0.08
N LYS A 214 11.02 27.10 0.06
CA LYS A 214 10.77 26.10 -0.98
C LYS A 214 9.32 25.65 -0.90
N ALA A 215 8.66 25.54 -2.06
CA ALA A 215 7.30 25.01 -2.15
C ALA A 215 7.19 23.67 -1.39
N SER A 216 6.15 23.52 -0.58
CA SER A 216 5.90 22.28 0.14
C SER A 216 5.66 21.13 -0.85
N PRO A 217 5.88 19.85 -0.48
CA PRO A 217 5.57 18.72 -1.35
C PRO A 217 4.14 18.76 -1.90
N ILE A 218 3.15 19.10 -1.06
CA ILE A 218 1.74 19.21 -1.46
C ILE A 218 1.52 20.35 -2.49
N GLN A 219 2.19 21.50 -2.32
CA GLN A 219 2.12 22.59 -3.28
C GLN A 219 2.69 22.19 -4.64
N ARG A 220 3.78 21.41 -4.66
CA ARG A 220 4.36 20.91 -5.91
C ARG A 220 3.45 19.91 -6.61
N GLN A 221 2.80 19.02 -5.85
CA GLN A 221 1.87 18.02 -6.38
C GLN A 221 0.72 18.63 -7.20
N ARG A 222 0.27 19.85 -6.86
CA ARG A 222 -0.81 20.52 -7.64
C ARG A 222 -0.48 20.77 -9.11
N GLY A 223 0.80 20.81 -9.47
CA GLY A 223 1.27 21.00 -10.86
C GLY A 223 1.84 19.73 -11.51
N GLN A 224 1.77 18.57 -10.84
CA GLN A 224 2.33 17.31 -11.29
C GLN A 224 1.26 16.37 -11.82
N THR A 225 1.66 15.47 -12.71
CA THR A 225 0.82 14.31 -13.11
C THR A 225 0.83 13.26 -12.02
N LEU A 226 -0.17 12.36 -12.01
CA LEU A 226 -0.23 11.24 -11.05
C LEU A 226 1.05 10.41 -11.07
N ALA A 227 1.59 10.10 -12.26
CA ALA A 227 2.82 9.33 -12.39
C ALA A 227 4.02 10.03 -11.71
N GLN A 228 4.18 11.34 -11.93
CA GLN A 228 5.24 12.12 -11.28
C GLN A 228 5.09 12.17 -9.76
N MET A 229 3.85 12.27 -9.25
CA MET A 229 3.60 12.23 -7.80
C MET A 229 3.97 10.88 -7.21
N LEU A 230 3.62 9.77 -7.89
CA LEU A 230 3.92 8.41 -7.44
C LEU A 230 5.43 8.15 -7.42
N ASP A 231 6.19 8.64 -8.40
CA ASP A 231 7.65 8.54 -8.45
C ASP A 231 8.34 9.33 -7.32
N GLU A 232 7.75 10.46 -6.88
CA GLU A 232 8.29 11.25 -5.76
C GLU A 232 7.93 10.68 -4.37
N ILE A 233 7.06 9.67 -4.29
CA ILE A 233 6.72 9.04 -3.02
C ILE A 233 7.87 8.15 -2.57
N PRO A 234 8.45 8.38 -1.37
CA PRO A 234 9.49 7.52 -0.84
C PRO A 234 8.91 6.14 -0.52
N THR A 235 9.54 5.10 -1.05
CA THR A 235 9.13 3.69 -0.88
C THR A 235 10.17 2.83 -0.17
N ALA A 236 11.26 3.40 0.33
CA ALA A 236 12.26 2.67 1.12
C ALA A 236 11.72 2.34 2.51
N CYS A 237 12.10 1.17 3.05
CA CYS A 237 11.83 0.83 4.45
C CYS A 237 12.50 1.86 5.37
N ASP A 238 11.75 2.45 6.29
CA ASP A 238 12.22 3.51 7.17
C ASP A 238 11.57 3.39 8.57
N ARG A 239 11.99 4.27 9.48
CA ARG A 239 11.45 4.33 10.84
C ARG A 239 10.31 5.35 10.91
N GLY A 240 9.12 4.87 11.18
CA GLY A 240 7.95 5.69 11.48
C GLY A 240 7.80 5.93 12.98
N THR A 241 7.13 7.01 13.35
CA THR A 241 6.79 7.33 14.74
C THR A 241 5.41 7.97 14.79
N LYS A 242 4.57 7.52 15.70
CA LYS A 242 3.26 8.13 15.99
C LYS A 242 3.09 8.25 17.50
N CYS A 243 2.25 9.20 17.95
CA CYS A 243 1.78 9.25 19.32
C CYS A 243 0.52 8.39 19.45
N ASN A 244 0.44 7.58 20.50
CA ASN A 244 -0.78 6.87 20.84
C ASN A 244 -1.77 7.81 21.55
N ALA A 245 -2.98 7.32 21.84
CA ALA A 245 -4.03 8.09 22.55
C ALA A 245 -3.61 8.59 23.94
N GLN A 246 -2.60 7.95 24.55
CA GLN A 246 -2.05 8.34 25.88
C GLN A 246 -0.86 9.31 25.75
N GLY A 247 -0.50 9.75 24.53
CA GLY A 247 0.61 10.68 24.29
C GLY A 247 2.00 10.03 24.22
N TYR A 248 2.12 8.71 24.35
CA TYR A 248 3.40 8.02 24.21
C TYR A 248 3.79 7.85 22.74
N LYS A 249 5.08 8.05 22.45
CA LYS A 249 5.64 7.82 21.11
C LYS A 249 5.85 6.35 20.87
N VAL A 250 5.17 5.80 19.88
CA VAL A 250 5.37 4.44 19.38
C VAL A 250 6.09 4.52 18.04
N SER A 251 7.17 3.77 17.89
CA SER A 251 7.96 3.73 16.65
C SER A 251 7.94 2.32 16.07
N TRP A 252 7.92 2.23 14.74
CA TRP A 252 8.05 0.97 14.00
C TRP A 252 9.03 1.13 12.84
N ASN A 253 9.58 0.03 12.37
CA ASN A 253 10.38 -0.02 11.15
C ASN A 253 9.53 -0.62 10.03
N GLY A 254 9.46 0.03 8.88
CA GLY A 254 8.67 -0.47 7.76
C GLY A 254 8.09 0.61 6.86
N TYR A 255 6.80 0.53 6.69
CA TYR A 255 6.03 1.32 5.72
C TYR A 255 4.78 1.91 6.35
N LYS A 256 4.09 2.75 5.59
CA LYS A 256 2.68 3.13 5.80
C LYS A 256 1.86 2.71 4.61
N LEU A 257 0.74 2.07 4.88
CA LEU A 257 -0.31 1.86 3.90
C LEU A 257 -1.34 2.98 4.05
N HIS A 258 -1.57 3.71 2.97
CA HIS A 258 -2.64 4.69 2.86
C HIS A 258 -3.80 4.06 2.11
N LEU A 259 -4.98 4.11 2.69
CA LEU A 259 -6.18 3.46 2.17
C LEU A 259 -7.31 4.47 2.05
N ASP A 260 -7.97 4.50 0.90
CA ASP A 260 -9.24 5.13 0.69
C ASP A 260 -10.34 4.08 0.80
N THR A 261 -11.31 4.33 1.66
CA THR A 261 -12.42 3.41 1.93
C THR A 261 -13.75 4.13 1.71
N ALA A 262 -14.63 3.52 0.93
CA ALA A 262 -15.99 4.03 0.73
C ALA A 262 -16.84 3.89 2.00
N ASP A 263 -17.93 4.65 2.08
CA ASP A 263 -18.92 4.60 3.17
C ASP A 263 -19.47 3.19 3.43
N CYS A 264 -19.59 2.39 2.38
CA CYS A 264 -19.96 0.97 2.48
C CYS A 264 -18.85 0.04 3.01
N GLY A 265 -17.67 0.57 3.36
CA GLY A 265 -16.54 -0.20 3.89
C GLY A 265 -15.68 -0.92 2.85
N VAL A 266 -15.91 -0.68 1.56
CA VAL A 266 -15.10 -1.23 0.47
C VAL A 266 -13.83 -0.39 0.28
N PRO A 267 -12.62 -0.97 0.32
CA PRO A 267 -11.41 -0.29 -0.09
C PRO A 267 -11.49 0.14 -1.56
N ILE A 268 -11.24 1.41 -1.86
CA ILE A 268 -11.29 1.96 -3.22
C ILE A 268 -9.90 2.09 -3.82
N ALA A 269 -8.94 2.60 -3.06
CA ALA A 269 -7.57 2.79 -3.50
C ALA A 269 -6.59 2.53 -2.36
N ALA A 270 -5.38 2.10 -2.71
CA ALA A 270 -4.31 1.82 -1.75
C ALA A 270 -2.97 2.32 -2.28
N LEU A 271 -2.15 2.89 -1.40
CA LEU A 271 -0.81 3.40 -1.69
C LEU A 271 0.14 3.05 -0.55
N LEU A 272 1.33 2.57 -0.88
CA LEU A 272 2.39 2.28 0.10
C LEU A 272 3.46 3.35 0.07
N SER A 273 3.89 3.80 1.24
CA SER A 273 4.99 4.76 1.40
C SER A 273 5.95 4.34 2.50
N SER A 274 7.12 4.98 2.56
CA SER A 274 8.04 4.88 3.71
C SER A 274 7.33 5.27 5.01
N ALA A 275 7.67 4.60 6.11
CA ALA A 275 7.05 4.84 7.41
C ALA A 275 7.21 6.28 7.94
N SER A 276 8.28 6.99 7.56
CA SER A 276 8.55 8.38 7.97
C SER A 276 7.77 9.42 7.16
N MET A 277 7.16 9.04 6.03
CA MET A 277 6.43 9.98 5.18
C MET A 277 5.20 10.53 5.90
N HIS A 278 4.96 11.84 5.80
CA HIS A 278 3.75 12.45 6.36
C HIS A 278 2.53 12.11 5.50
N ASP A 279 1.41 11.75 6.15
CA ASP A 279 0.21 11.21 5.51
C ASP A 279 -0.39 12.15 4.46
N SER A 280 -0.34 13.46 4.69
CA SER A 280 -0.82 14.49 3.76
C SER A 280 -0.18 14.43 2.36
N ARG A 281 1.03 13.87 2.21
CA ARG A 281 1.69 13.72 0.91
C ARG A 281 1.08 12.61 0.05
N ALA A 282 0.39 11.65 0.67
CA ALA A 282 -0.33 10.60 -0.05
C ALA A 282 -1.73 11.04 -0.50
N ALA A 283 -2.25 12.15 0.03
CA ALA A 283 -3.65 12.53 -0.14
C ALA A 283 -4.03 12.82 -1.59
N ILE A 284 -3.26 13.66 -2.30
CA ILE A 284 -3.56 14.03 -3.69
C ILE A 284 -3.44 12.82 -4.63
N PRO A 285 -2.30 12.08 -4.68
CA PRO A 285 -2.22 10.92 -5.57
C PRO A 285 -3.27 9.86 -5.27
N LEU A 286 -3.59 9.61 -3.98
CA LEU A 286 -4.61 8.64 -3.62
C LEU A 286 -6.02 9.06 -4.06
N SER A 287 -6.37 10.36 -3.91
CA SER A 287 -7.66 10.88 -4.37
C SER A 287 -7.82 10.81 -5.89
N LEU A 288 -6.75 11.03 -6.65
CA LEU A 288 -6.76 10.88 -8.11
C LEU A 288 -7.01 9.42 -8.52
N ILE A 289 -6.33 8.46 -7.85
CA ILE A 289 -6.57 7.03 -8.08
C ILE A 289 -8.03 6.65 -7.75
N SER A 290 -8.58 7.21 -6.67
CA SER A 290 -9.98 6.96 -6.29
C SER A 290 -10.96 7.56 -7.29
N ALA A 291 -10.72 8.78 -7.77
CA ALA A 291 -11.57 9.47 -8.73
C ALA A 291 -11.60 8.77 -10.12
N GLU A 292 -10.56 8.01 -10.48
CA GLU A 292 -10.56 7.17 -11.68
C GLU A 292 -11.46 5.92 -11.57
N ARG A 293 -11.89 5.59 -10.34
CA ARG A 293 -12.59 4.35 -10.03
C ARG A 293 -14.07 4.56 -9.68
N VAL A 294 -14.35 5.60 -8.89
CA VAL A 294 -15.68 5.90 -8.34
C VAL A 294 -15.92 7.40 -8.28
N THR A 295 -17.19 7.79 -8.17
CA THR A 295 -17.61 9.16 -7.91
C THR A 295 -18.08 9.28 -6.45
N ASN A 296 -17.58 10.27 -5.69
CA ASN A 296 -17.96 10.50 -4.31
C ASN A 296 -18.32 11.96 -4.03
N LEU A 297 -19.09 12.18 -2.96
CA LEU A 297 -19.54 13.52 -2.55
C LEU A 297 -18.61 14.15 -1.50
N TYR A 298 -18.16 13.40 -0.52
CA TYR A 298 -17.36 13.90 0.60
C TYR A 298 -16.02 13.17 0.72
N ASP A 299 -14.98 13.91 1.11
CA ASP A 299 -13.68 13.37 1.51
C ASP A 299 -13.50 13.56 3.02
N LEU A 300 -13.40 12.46 3.78
CA LEU A 300 -13.21 12.47 5.22
C LEU A 300 -11.75 12.16 5.56
N MET A 301 -11.09 13.08 6.26
CA MET A 301 -9.66 12.94 6.61
C MET A 301 -9.41 13.43 8.04
N ASP A 302 -8.40 12.86 8.71
CA ASP A 302 -8.01 13.28 10.04
C ASP A 302 -7.20 14.60 10.05
N ALA A 303 -6.86 15.07 11.22
CA ALA A 303 -6.12 16.31 11.44
C ALA A 303 -4.69 16.31 10.84
N ALA A 304 -4.12 15.14 10.49
CA ALA A 304 -2.83 15.05 9.81
C ALA A 304 -2.90 15.57 8.36
N TYR A 305 -4.09 15.55 7.76
CA TYR A 305 -4.34 16.08 6.43
C TYR A 305 -4.76 17.57 6.41
N CYS A 306 -4.77 18.24 7.56
CA CYS A 306 -5.23 19.62 7.66
C CYS A 306 -4.31 20.59 6.90
N SER A 307 -4.68 20.94 5.67
CA SER A 307 -4.04 21.97 4.86
C SER A 307 -5.04 22.62 3.89
N THR A 308 -4.76 23.89 3.53
CA THR A 308 -5.58 24.61 2.55
C THR A 308 -5.48 23.95 1.17
N GLU A 309 -4.30 23.53 0.78
CA GLU A 309 -4.04 22.89 -0.51
C GLU A 309 -4.86 21.62 -0.72
N LEU A 310 -5.03 20.78 0.33
CA LEU A 310 -5.83 19.58 0.24
C LEU A 310 -7.33 19.87 0.19
N ARG A 311 -7.80 20.88 0.94
CA ARG A 311 -9.19 21.35 0.84
C ARG A 311 -9.52 21.87 -0.56
N ASP A 312 -8.62 22.68 -1.14
CA ASP A 312 -8.79 23.20 -2.49
C ASP A 312 -8.74 22.09 -3.55
N HIS A 313 -7.86 21.11 -3.38
CA HIS A 313 -7.78 19.95 -4.27
C HIS A 313 -9.08 19.13 -4.25
N SER A 314 -9.59 18.80 -3.07
CA SER A 314 -10.86 18.08 -2.91
C SER A 314 -12.02 18.82 -3.58
N ARG A 315 -12.11 20.16 -3.37
CA ARG A 315 -13.09 21.00 -4.04
C ARG A 315 -12.93 21.05 -5.56
N SER A 316 -11.70 21.00 -6.06
CA SER A 316 -11.44 20.98 -7.51
C SER A 316 -11.91 19.68 -8.17
N LEU A 317 -12.05 18.60 -7.41
CA LEU A 317 -12.67 17.34 -7.84
C LEU A 317 -14.20 17.35 -7.70
N GLY A 318 -14.79 18.42 -7.18
CA GLY A 318 -16.22 18.53 -6.92
C GLY A 318 -16.67 17.95 -5.58
N HIS A 319 -15.71 17.58 -4.70
CA HIS A 319 -16.00 16.98 -3.39
C HIS A 319 -16.08 18.02 -2.28
N VAL A 320 -16.77 17.68 -1.19
CA VAL A 320 -16.81 18.46 0.04
C VAL A 320 -15.78 17.90 1.03
N PRO A 321 -14.68 18.62 1.32
CA PRO A 321 -13.65 18.16 2.25
C PRO A 321 -14.09 18.34 3.71
N LEU A 322 -14.21 17.26 4.45
CA LEU A 322 -14.37 17.24 5.90
C LEU A 322 -13.07 16.78 6.54
N ILE A 323 -12.19 17.73 6.81
CA ILE A 323 -10.85 17.50 7.36
C ILE A 323 -10.81 18.10 8.76
N ASP A 324 -10.50 17.29 9.78
CA ASP A 324 -10.42 17.76 11.17
C ASP A 324 -9.40 18.89 11.30
N HIS A 325 -9.72 19.86 12.12
CA HIS A 325 -8.85 21.00 12.33
C HIS A 325 -7.70 20.65 13.27
N ASN A 326 -6.47 20.92 12.84
CA ASN A 326 -5.27 20.77 13.64
C ASN A 326 -4.84 22.13 14.23
N PRO A 327 -5.16 22.43 15.49
CA PRO A 327 -4.78 23.70 16.11
C PRO A 327 -3.31 23.67 16.49
N ARG A 328 -2.42 23.94 15.54
CA ARG A 328 -0.98 24.10 15.85
C ARG A 328 -0.74 25.29 16.76
N ARG A 329 -1.57 26.32 16.67
CA ARG A 329 -1.64 27.50 17.54
C ARG A 329 -3.06 28.04 17.46
N GLY A 330 -3.72 28.28 18.58
CA GLY A 330 -5.07 28.81 18.65
C GLY A 330 -6.11 27.76 19.05
N GLU A 331 -7.38 28.09 18.90
CA GLU A 331 -8.51 27.24 19.28
C GLU A 331 -8.84 26.24 18.16
N LYS A 332 -9.35 25.06 18.55
CA LYS A 332 -9.87 24.09 17.61
C LYS A 332 -11.17 24.63 16.98
N ILE A 333 -11.25 24.55 15.67
CA ILE A 333 -12.48 24.87 14.94
C ILE A 333 -13.26 23.56 14.82
N ASP A 334 -14.40 23.49 15.45
CA ASP A 334 -15.28 22.32 15.39
C ASP A 334 -16.14 22.37 14.13
N PHE A 335 -16.56 21.19 13.68
CA PHE A 335 -17.49 21.05 12.56
C PHE A 335 -18.88 21.55 12.94
N ALA A 336 -19.64 22.02 11.96
CA ALA A 336 -21.08 22.23 12.12
C ALA A 336 -21.76 20.89 12.48
N PRO A 337 -22.91 20.89 13.22
CA PRO A 337 -23.53 19.65 13.69
C PRO A 337 -23.76 18.60 12.60
N ALA A 338 -24.21 18.99 11.42
CA ALA A 338 -24.43 18.08 10.29
C ALA A 338 -23.11 17.50 9.73
N GLU A 339 -22.06 18.32 9.67
CA GLU A 339 -20.73 17.90 9.26
C GLU A 339 -20.09 16.95 10.27
N ALA A 340 -20.28 17.20 11.58
CA ALA A 340 -19.79 16.35 12.66
C ALA A 340 -20.40 14.95 12.59
N ILE A 341 -21.71 14.82 12.32
CA ILE A 341 -22.37 13.53 12.11
C ILE A 341 -21.71 12.78 10.95
N ARG A 342 -21.54 13.45 9.81
CA ARG A 342 -20.89 12.84 8.63
C ARG A 342 -19.45 12.48 8.92
N TYR A 343 -18.68 13.33 9.59
CA TYR A 343 -17.29 13.10 9.91
C TYR A 343 -17.09 11.87 10.82
N ASN A 344 -18.02 11.58 11.72
CA ASN A 344 -17.95 10.40 12.61
C ASN A 344 -17.94 9.08 11.81
N GLU A 345 -18.50 9.06 10.60
CA GLU A 345 -18.45 7.89 9.72
C GLU A 345 -17.02 7.56 9.24
N ARG A 346 -16.02 8.44 9.44
CA ARG A 346 -14.60 8.19 9.14
C ARG A 346 -14.07 6.91 9.78
N THR A 347 -14.67 6.44 10.86
CA THR A 347 -14.31 5.17 11.52
C THR A 347 -14.38 3.94 10.61
N VAL A 348 -15.05 4.05 9.45
CA VAL A 348 -15.06 3.01 8.40
C VAL A 348 -13.64 2.67 7.92
N ALA A 349 -12.77 3.67 7.70
CA ALA A 349 -11.39 3.45 7.30
C ALA A 349 -10.59 2.72 8.38
N GLU A 350 -10.79 3.06 9.65
CA GLU A 350 -10.13 2.39 10.78
C GLU A 350 -10.56 0.92 10.87
N ARG A 351 -11.87 0.62 10.68
CA ARG A 351 -12.39 -0.75 10.64
C ARG A 351 -11.80 -1.54 9.49
N SER A 352 -11.70 -0.95 8.29
CA SER A 352 -11.11 -1.61 7.13
C SER A 352 -9.62 -1.90 7.33
N ASN A 353 -8.87 -0.98 7.93
CA ASN A 353 -7.48 -1.18 8.30
C ASN A 353 -7.32 -2.30 9.35
N ALA A 354 -8.19 -2.36 10.36
CA ALA A 354 -8.19 -3.41 11.37
C ALA A 354 -8.49 -4.77 10.72
N ARG A 355 -9.55 -4.88 9.91
CA ARG A 355 -9.90 -6.11 9.21
C ARG A 355 -8.79 -6.61 8.29
N LEU A 356 -8.14 -5.71 7.53
CA LEU A 356 -7.00 -6.08 6.69
C LEU A 356 -5.89 -6.73 7.52
N LYS A 357 -5.60 -6.18 8.69
CA LYS A 357 -4.55 -6.67 9.58
C LYS A 357 -4.92 -7.99 10.26
N ASP A 358 -6.12 -8.09 10.79
CA ASP A 358 -6.54 -9.18 11.66
C ASP A 358 -7.07 -10.38 10.87
N GLU A 359 -7.78 -10.15 9.75
CA GLU A 359 -8.42 -11.20 8.98
C GLU A 359 -7.64 -11.61 7.71
N PHE A 360 -6.92 -10.65 7.06
CA PHE A 360 -6.36 -10.84 5.72
C PHE A 360 -4.84 -10.66 5.63
N GLY A 361 -4.13 -10.89 6.73
CA GLY A 361 -2.68 -11.04 6.76
C GLY A 361 -1.87 -9.74 6.75
N GLY A 362 -2.50 -8.58 6.93
CA GLY A 362 -1.80 -7.28 6.93
C GLY A 362 -0.86 -7.04 8.12
N ASN A 363 -0.94 -7.85 9.20
CA ASN A 363 -0.03 -7.77 10.35
C ASN A 363 1.27 -8.57 10.18
N ALA A 364 1.32 -9.55 9.27
CA ALA A 364 2.43 -10.50 9.18
C ALA A 364 3.18 -10.36 7.85
N ILE A 365 3.98 -9.30 7.72
CA ILE A 365 4.76 -9.03 6.50
C ILE A 365 6.09 -9.76 6.57
N MET A 366 6.21 -10.88 5.84
CA MET A 366 7.42 -11.71 5.78
C MET A 366 8.26 -11.47 4.53
N VAL A 367 7.75 -10.68 3.59
CA VAL A 367 8.46 -10.30 2.36
C VAL A 367 9.27 -9.03 2.55
N LYS A 368 10.27 -8.80 1.69
CA LYS A 368 11.15 -7.63 1.71
C LYS A 368 11.05 -6.84 0.41
N GLY A 369 11.21 -5.53 0.51
CA GLY A 369 11.10 -4.58 -0.60
C GLY A 369 9.66 -4.09 -0.82
N SER A 370 9.52 -2.79 -1.08
CA SER A 370 8.23 -2.10 -1.18
C SER A 370 7.26 -2.74 -2.16
N ALA A 371 7.73 -3.15 -3.34
CA ALA A 371 6.89 -3.80 -4.35
C ALA A 371 6.29 -5.12 -3.84
N LYS A 372 7.08 -5.96 -3.18
CA LYS A 372 6.60 -7.22 -2.60
C LYS A 372 5.70 -7.00 -1.39
N VAL A 373 6.00 -6.01 -0.57
CA VAL A 373 5.14 -5.62 0.56
C VAL A 373 3.80 -5.13 0.04
N MET A 374 3.79 -4.25 -0.97
CA MET A 374 2.57 -3.79 -1.60
C MET A 374 1.76 -4.94 -2.22
N ALA A 375 2.41 -5.85 -2.96
CA ALA A 375 1.74 -7.02 -3.52
C ALA A 375 1.10 -7.91 -2.44
N HIS A 376 1.82 -8.16 -1.32
CA HIS A 376 1.28 -8.91 -0.20
C HIS A 376 0.03 -8.25 0.38
N LEU A 377 0.08 -6.94 0.61
CA LEU A 377 -1.08 -6.18 1.11
C LEU A 377 -2.23 -6.18 0.10
N MET A 378 -1.93 -6.08 -1.20
CA MET A 378 -2.96 -6.10 -2.24
C MET A 378 -3.71 -7.43 -2.32
N PHE A 379 -3.07 -8.57 -2.10
CA PHE A 379 -3.80 -9.85 -1.98
C PHE A 379 -4.76 -9.85 -0.78
N GLY A 380 -4.36 -9.24 0.35
CA GLY A 380 -5.24 -9.02 1.49
C GLY A 380 -6.38 -8.03 1.20
N ILE A 381 -6.08 -6.92 0.52
CA ILE A 381 -7.07 -5.92 0.12
C ILE A 381 -8.08 -6.51 -0.86
N LEU A 382 -7.65 -7.32 -1.82
CA LEU A 382 -8.55 -8.03 -2.73
C LEU A 382 -9.53 -8.94 -1.97
N ALA A 383 -9.01 -9.71 -1.01
CA ALA A 383 -9.85 -10.57 -0.18
C ALA A 383 -10.83 -9.77 0.69
N LEU A 384 -10.37 -8.68 1.30
CA LEU A 384 -11.22 -7.75 2.07
C LEU A 384 -12.29 -7.10 1.20
N THR A 385 -11.93 -6.63 0.00
CA THR A 385 -12.87 -6.00 -0.96
C THR A 385 -13.96 -6.97 -1.38
N ALA A 386 -13.59 -8.19 -1.79
CA ALA A 386 -14.55 -9.21 -2.16
C ALA A 386 -15.47 -9.60 -0.99
N ASP A 387 -14.90 -9.81 0.20
CA ASP A 387 -15.68 -10.12 1.41
C ASP A 387 -16.67 -8.99 1.77
N GLN A 388 -16.27 -7.74 1.62
CA GLN A 388 -17.14 -6.60 1.90
C GLN A 388 -18.25 -6.47 0.83
N LEU A 389 -17.92 -6.66 -0.45
CA LEU A 389 -18.92 -6.64 -1.54
C LEU A 389 -19.95 -7.75 -1.38
N MET A 390 -19.54 -8.94 -0.94
CA MET A 390 -20.48 -10.03 -0.62
C MET A 390 -21.46 -9.63 0.47
N ARG A 391 -20.96 -9.06 1.58
CA ARG A 391 -21.82 -8.60 2.71
C ARG A 391 -22.81 -7.51 2.31
N LEU A 392 -22.51 -6.71 1.31
CA LEU A 392 -23.45 -5.68 0.81
C LEU A 392 -24.59 -6.27 -0.02
N ARG A 393 -24.48 -7.53 -0.43
CA ARG A 393 -25.50 -8.24 -1.21
C ARG A 393 -26.33 -9.23 -0.40
N GLU A 394 -25.89 -9.51 0.83
CA GLU A 394 -26.67 -10.26 1.82
C GLU A 394 -27.78 -9.40 2.42
#